data_3255a00ce153a48f06f299bb118fce1d
#
_entry.id   3255a00ce153a48f06f299bb118fce1d
#
_cell.length_a   1.000
_cell.length_b   1.000
_cell.length_c   1.000
_cell.angle_alpha   90.00
_cell.angle_beta   90.00
_cell.angle_gamma   90.00
#
_symmetry.space_group_name_H-M   'P 1'
#
loop_
_entity.id
_entity.type
_entity.pdbx_description
1 polymer ?
#
loop_
_entity_poly.entity_id
_entity_poly.type
_entity_poly.pdbx_seq_one_letter_code
_entity_poly.pdbx_strand_id
1 'polypeptide(L)' 'EQDVAAGDSIFFPTGETGAHQLTNLSETEPLLYLDFDTFHYPEVCFYPDTQKVGIFGENLRQIYYTKDQTTY' A
#
# COMPACT_ATOMS: atom_id res chain seq x y z
N GLU A 1 1.84 14.38 5.05
CA GLU A 1 2.73 14.53 3.89
C GLU A 1 4.15 14.80 4.35
N GLN A 2 5.12 14.18 3.73
CA GLN A 2 6.51 14.27 4.13
C GLN A 2 7.39 14.31 2.89
N ASP A 3 8.36 15.23 2.85
CA ASP A 3 9.32 15.31 1.77
C ASP A 3 10.45 14.31 2.00
N VAL A 4 10.86 13.65 0.92
CA VAL A 4 11.99 12.72 0.93
C VAL A 4 12.97 13.06 -0.18
N ALA A 5 14.20 12.65 0.00
CA ALA A 5 15.28 12.96 -0.92
C ALA A 5 16.13 11.71 -1.19
N ALA A 6 16.98 11.80 -2.20
CA ALA A 6 17.90 10.71 -2.54
C ALA A 6 18.74 10.31 -1.31
N GLY A 7 18.87 9.02 -1.07
CA GLY A 7 19.57 8.48 0.08
C GLY A 7 18.69 8.21 1.29
N ASP A 8 17.44 8.67 1.27
CA ASP A 8 16.51 8.42 2.37
C ASP A 8 15.98 6.99 2.33
N SER A 9 15.69 6.48 3.53
CA SER A 9 14.99 5.21 3.71
C SER A 9 13.72 5.47 4.47
N ILE A 10 12.63 4.83 4.04
CA ILE A 10 11.31 5.02 4.63
C ILE A 10 10.77 3.66 5.04
N PHE A 11 10.24 3.58 6.25
CA PHE A 11 9.59 2.37 6.75
C PHE A 11 8.09 2.60 6.85
N PHE A 12 7.33 1.68 6.27
CA PHE A 12 5.87 1.69 6.33
C PHE A 12 5.40 0.51 7.17
N PRO A 13 4.83 0.74 8.35
CA PRO A 13 4.30 -0.35 9.17
C PRO A 13 3.06 -0.98 8.54
N THR A 14 2.66 -2.13 9.04
CA THR A 14 1.41 -2.77 8.64
C THR A 14 0.21 -1.95 9.15
N GLY A 15 -0.95 -2.14 8.51
CA GLY A 15 -2.18 -1.47 8.89
C GLY A 15 -2.36 -0.11 8.21
N GLU A 16 -3.37 0.61 8.65
CA GLU A 16 -3.74 1.89 8.04
C GLU A 16 -2.65 2.94 8.18
N THR A 17 -1.88 2.90 9.27
CA THR A 17 -0.80 3.87 9.49
C THR A 17 0.34 3.69 8.50
N GLY A 18 0.44 2.53 7.85
CA GLY A 18 1.43 2.28 6.82
C GLY A 18 0.96 2.61 5.41
N ALA A 19 -0.29 2.99 5.24
CA ALA A 19 -0.80 3.37 3.93
C ALA A 19 -0.05 4.60 3.41
N HIS A 20 0.37 4.54 2.15
CA HIS A 20 1.23 5.58 1.62
C HIS A 20 1.07 5.72 0.12
N GLN A 21 1.58 6.84 -0.39
CA GLN A 21 1.65 7.14 -1.81
C GLN A 21 2.90 7.98 -2.03
N LEU A 22 3.64 7.67 -3.08
CA LEU A 22 4.79 8.46 -3.49
C LEU A 22 4.39 9.35 -4.67
N THR A 23 4.79 10.60 -4.59
CA THR A 23 4.53 11.56 -5.65
C THR A 23 5.84 12.16 -6.15
N ASN A 24 6.07 12.08 -7.45
CA ASN A 24 7.22 12.71 -8.07
C ASN A 24 6.91 14.19 -8.33
N LEU A 25 7.63 15.08 -7.66
CA LEU A 25 7.44 16.51 -7.81
C LEU A 25 8.18 17.10 -9.00
N SER A 26 9.09 16.34 -9.61
CA SER A 26 9.79 16.80 -10.82
C SER A 26 8.92 16.63 -12.06
N GLU A 27 8.88 17.63 -12.90
CA GLU A 27 8.19 17.57 -14.19
C GLU A 27 9.08 17.02 -15.30
N THR A 28 10.39 16.92 -15.06
CA THR A 28 11.37 16.58 -16.08
C THR A 28 12.16 15.32 -15.83
N GLU A 29 12.26 14.87 -14.59
CA GLU A 29 13.07 13.72 -14.22
C GLU A 29 12.23 12.62 -13.58
N PRO A 30 12.52 11.34 -13.88
CA PRO A 30 11.80 10.24 -13.25
C PRO A 30 12.16 10.09 -11.77
N LEU A 31 11.24 9.55 -11.00
CA LEU A 31 11.48 9.10 -9.64
C LEU A 31 11.91 7.63 -9.68
N LEU A 32 13.08 7.35 -9.14
CA LEU A 32 13.61 5.99 -9.05
C LEU A 32 13.79 5.60 -7.60
N TYR A 33 13.24 4.46 -7.21
CA TYR A 33 13.37 3.97 -5.84
C TYR A 33 13.35 2.44 -5.80
N LEU A 34 13.87 1.90 -4.70
CA LEU A 34 13.81 0.48 -4.40
C LEU A 34 12.72 0.23 -3.38
N ASP A 35 11.95 -0.82 -3.58
CA ASP A 35 10.88 -1.22 -2.69
C ASP A 35 11.15 -2.63 -2.17
N PHE A 36 11.19 -2.78 -0.84
CA PHE A 36 11.39 -4.06 -0.18
C PHE A 36 10.17 -4.36 0.66
N ASP A 37 9.45 -5.40 0.28
CA ASP A 37 8.22 -5.78 0.97
C ASP A 37 8.38 -7.13 1.65
N THR A 38 7.74 -7.28 2.79
CA THR A 38 7.52 -8.61 3.33
C THR A 38 6.43 -9.29 2.53
N PHE A 39 6.63 -10.57 2.27
CA PHE A 39 5.69 -11.34 1.47
C PHE A 39 5.20 -12.53 2.27
N HIS A 40 3.89 -12.61 2.48
CA HIS A 40 3.30 -13.62 3.33
C HIS A 40 1.85 -13.88 2.95
N TYR A 41 1.52 -15.10 2.57
CA TYR A 41 0.15 -15.49 2.25
C TYR A 41 -0.51 -16.17 3.43
N PRO A 42 -1.82 -15.97 3.66
CA PRO A 42 -2.66 -14.97 2.98
C PRO A 42 -2.33 -13.54 3.45
N GLU A 43 -2.48 -12.61 2.56
CA GLU A 43 -2.20 -11.20 2.84
C GLU A 43 -3.48 -10.38 2.74
N VAL A 44 -3.63 -9.44 3.68
CA VAL A 44 -4.77 -8.52 3.70
C VAL A 44 -4.25 -7.10 3.58
N CYS A 45 -4.75 -6.38 2.58
CA CYS A 45 -4.36 -5.00 2.32
C CYS A 45 -5.56 -4.09 2.46
N PHE A 46 -5.38 -2.96 3.15
CA PHE A 46 -6.40 -1.93 3.25
C PHE A 46 -6.06 -0.76 2.37
N TYR A 47 -7.06 -0.25 1.66
CA TYR A 47 -6.95 0.92 0.81
C TYR A 47 -7.83 2.01 1.38
N PRO A 48 -7.32 2.82 2.33
CA PRO A 48 -8.17 3.77 3.04
C PRO A 48 -8.81 4.82 2.15
N ASP A 49 -8.12 5.26 1.10
CA ASP A 49 -8.63 6.30 0.21
C ASP A 49 -9.87 5.87 -0.55
N THR A 50 -10.01 4.59 -0.85
CA THR A 50 -11.14 4.05 -1.60
C THR A 50 -12.06 3.19 -0.75
N GLN A 51 -11.76 3.05 0.54
CA GLN A 51 -12.53 2.23 1.49
C GLN A 51 -12.69 0.79 0.98
N LYS A 52 -11.58 0.20 0.59
CA LYS A 52 -11.53 -1.17 0.08
C LYS A 52 -10.59 -2.04 0.91
N VAL A 53 -10.79 -3.34 0.84
CA VAL A 53 -9.90 -4.35 1.40
C VAL A 53 -9.59 -5.37 0.33
N GLY A 54 -8.31 -5.73 0.19
CA GLY A 54 -7.86 -6.77 -0.71
C GLY A 54 -7.40 -7.99 0.07
N ILE A 55 -7.72 -9.16 -0.45
CA ILE A 55 -7.31 -10.45 0.11
C ILE A 55 -6.54 -11.20 -0.96
N PHE A 56 -5.30 -11.57 -0.64
CA PHE A 56 -4.38 -12.18 -1.60
C PHE A 56 -3.81 -13.48 -1.04
N GLY A 57 -3.86 -14.51 -1.84
CA GLY A 57 -3.24 -15.80 -1.58
C GLY A 57 -2.56 -16.30 -2.82
N GLU A 58 -2.05 -17.53 -2.82
CA GLU A 58 -1.31 -18.07 -3.95
C GLU A 58 -2.16 -18.08 -5.23
N ASN A 59 -3.43 -18.49 -5.12
CA ASN A 59 -4.37 -18.50 -6.24
C ASN A 59 -5.63 -17.71 -5.94
N LEU A 60 -5.52 -16.72 -5.04
CA LEU A 60 -6.65 -15.92 -4.59
C LEU A 60 -6.31 -14.46 -4.74
N ARG A 61 -7.21 -13.72 -5.38
CA ARG A 61 -7.09 -12.27 -5.50
C ARG A 61 -8.48 -11.66 -5.53
N GLN A 62 -8.90 -11.04 -4.42
CA GLN A 62 -10.22 -10.46 -4.30
C GLN A 62 -10.15 -9.10 -3.61
N ILE A 63 -10.94 -8.16 -4.09
CA ILE A 63 -10.99 -6.81 -3.52
C ILE A 63 -12.46 -6.46 -3.30
N TYR A 64 -12.77 -5.99 -2.10
CA TYR A 64 -14.14 -5.66 -1.68
C TYR A 64 -14.19 -4.27 -1.10
N TYR A 65 -15.36 -3.63 -1.18
CA TYR A 65 -15.62 -2.45 -0.38
C TYR A 65 -15.82 -2.83 1.08
N THR A 66 -15.22 -2.08 1.99
CA THR A 66 -15.36 -2.36 3.44
C THR A 66 -16.79 -2.20 3.92
N LYS A 67 -17.60 -1.35 3.27
CA LYS A 67 -19.02 -1.17 3.59
C LYS A 67 -19.85 -2.44 3.39
N ASP A 68 -19.36 -3.38 2.60
CA ASP A 68 -20.10 -4.61 2.29
C ASP A 68 -19.82 -5.74 3.27
N GLN A 69 -19.17 -5.43 4.40
CA GLN A 69 -18.95 -6.41 5.44
C GLN A 69 -20.27 -6.95 5.97
N THR A 70 -20.24 -8.18 6.40
CA THR A 70 -21.42 -8.86 6.93
C THR A 70 -21.05 -9.77 8.09
N THR A 71 -22.05 -10.24 8.80
CA THR A 71 -21.88 -11.22 9.88
C THR A 71 -22.37 -12.59 9.44
N TYR A 72 -21.98 -13.60 10.19
CA TYR A 72 -22.49 -14.96 9.97
C TYR A 72 -24.01 -15.02 10.03
#